data_fa544cd4947d24f1110fc63b5b76af52
#
_entry.id   fa544cd4947d24f1110fc63b5b76af52
#
_cell.length_a   1.000
_cell.length_b   1.000
_cell.length_c   1.000
_cell.angle_alpha   90.00
_cell.angle_beta   90.00
_cell.angle_gamma   90.00
#
_symmetry.space_group_name_H-M   'P 1'
#
loop_
_entity.id
_entity.type
_entity.pdbx_description
1 polymer ?
#
loop_
_entity_poly.entity_id
_entity_poly.type
_entity_poly.pdbx_seq_one_letter_code
_entity_poly.pdbx_strand_id
1 'polypeptide(L)'
;MIRLYNSRTLQVEDFHPIHEGHVDMYVCGPTVYNYAHIGNARPMIVFDVLKRLLEAEGYTVTYVSNFTDVDDKIINKAAEEGTSEAEVAQRYIDAYQQVRRSLNTELPDITPRVTENMDGIIAFIDALVKNGNAYVTKGGDVYFSVESVPTYGEISHQKLDQLEAGASERVDETGAEKKNPYDFALWKMTDKGIKWDSPWGKGRPGWHTECVVMINNNLGEKIDIHGGGMDLKFPHHENECAQQEALHYNCLANYWVHNAMVNINGEKMSKSLGNTLWAQDVVNELGTNLTRWLVSSVHYRKELNFSDETIATARKEMDKVMKPLHQASVKRQLAGVKQSEGYDEAAYRAFLDCMDDDMNTPNAYAVIFDTVKKINQGLRTRDIDFETVDKLRKSVEKMLIILGITVKNPVVTEEDRKLFAAWNEAKAARDFAAADEARRQLMDRGLL
;
A
#
# COMPACT_ATOMS: atom_id res chain seq x y z
N MET A 1 -5.58 -18.27 10.68
CA MET A 1 -4.26 -18.46 9.99
C MET A 1 -4.31 -17.71 8.69
N ILE A 2 -3.37 -16.82 8.49
CA ILE A 2 -3.31 -15.97 7.29
C ILE A 2 -3.00 -16.83 6.06
N ARG A 3 -3.65 -16.54 4.97
CA ARG A 3 -3.43 -17.11 3.64
C ARG A 3 -3.19 -15.98 2.66
N LEU A 4 -2.27 -16.13 1.74
CA LEU A 4 -1.93 -15.11 0.73
C LEU A 4 -1.87 -15.74 -0.65
N TYR A 5 -2.39 -15.03 -1.64
CA TYR A 5 -2.19 -15.40 -3.03
C TYR A 5 -0.75 -15.12 -3.43
N ASN A 6 -0.06 -16.18 -3.84
CA ASN A 6 1.32 -16.10 -4.29
C ASN A 6 1.36 -16.04 -5.82
N SER A 7 1.86 -14.94 -6.37
CA SER A 7 1.96 -14.77 -7.84
C SER A 7 2.93 -15.75 -8.49
N ARG A 8 3.87 -16.34 -7.74
CA ARG A 8 4.80 -17.36 -8.23
C ARG A 8 4.09 -18.68 -8.47
N THR A 9 3.24 -19.12 -7.56
CA THR A 9 2.54 -20.42 -7.63
C THR A 9 1.14 -20.33 -8.21
N LEU A 10 0.58 -19.10 -8.33
CA LEU A 10 -0.81 -18.80 -8.72
C LEU A 10 -1.85 -19.41 -7.77
N GLN A 11 -1.49 -19.62 -6.51
CA GLN A 11 -2.35 -20.24 -5.50
C GLN A 11 -2.46 -19.36 -4.26
N VAL A 12 -3.56 -19.52 -3.52
CA VAL A 12 -3.68 -19.00 -2.16
C VAL A 12 -3.07 -20.03 -1.22
N GLU A 13 -2.02 -19.64 -0.53
CA GLU A 13 -1.21 -20.51 0.32
C GLU A 13 -1.30 -20.09 1.78
N ASP A 14 -1.18 -21.06 2.70
CA ASP A 14 -1.03 -20.76 4.11
C ASP A 14 0.28 -20.01 4.36
N PHE A 15 0.20 -18.93 5.12
CA PHE A 15 1.37 -18.10 5.41
C PHE A 15 2.21 -18.69 6.54
N HIS A 16 3.45 -18.99 6.22
CA HIS A 16 4.46 -19.47 7.15
C HIS A 16 5.70 -18.57 7.08
N PRO A 17 5.97 -17.77 8.12
CA PRO A 17 7.16 -16.91 8.13
C PRO A 17 8.43 -17.73 8.24
N ILE A 18 9.53 -17.19 7.71
CA ILE A 18 10.89 -17.78 7.82
C ILE A 18 11.31 -17.84 9.29
N HIS A 19 11.00 -16.80 10.04
CA HIS A 19 11.28 -16.69 11.47
C HIS A 19 9.97 -16.64 12.25
N GLU A 20 9.80 -17.55 13.21
CA GLU A 20 8.58 -17.62 14.02
C GLU A 20 8.27 -16.28 14.68
N GLY A 21 7.05 -15.77 14.49
CA GLY A 21 6.58 -14.51 15.05
C GLY A 21 7.12 -13.25 14.38
N HIS A 22 7.94 -13.38 13.34
CA HIS A 22 8.52 -12.23 12.62
C HIS A 22 8.32 -12.37 11.11
N VAL A 23 8.08 -11.24 10.44
CA VAL A 23 7.87 -11.17 8.99
C VAL A 23 8.76 -10.09 8.38
N ASP A 24 9.57 -10.47 7.41
CA ASP A 24 10.34 -9.57 6.57
C ASP A 24 9.56 -9.25 5.30
N MET A 25 9.17 -7.98 5.13
CA MET A 25 8.38 -7.52 3.99
C MET A 25 9.12 -6.40 3.25
N TYR A 26 9.35 -6.61 1.95
CA TYR A 26 9.89 -5.58 1.06
C TYR A 26 8.87 -5.21 -0.02
N VAL A 27 8.65 -3.93 -0.21
CA VAL A 27 7.78 -3.40 -1.27
C VAL A 27 8.56 -2.41 -2.12
N CYS A 28 8.65 -2.69 -3.42
CA CYS A 28 9.36 -1.80 -4.34
C CYS A 28 8.81 -0.38 -4.28
N GLY A 29 9.71 0.55 -4.03
CA GLY A 29 9.41 1.98 -3.99
C GLY A 29 9.47 2.64 -5.37
N PRO A 30 9.17 3.93 -5.47
CA PRO A 30 9.13 4.67 -6.72
C PRO A 30 10.51 5.13 -7.18
N THR A 31 10.65 5.33 -8.51
CA THR A 31 11.65 6.23 -9.06
C THR A 31 11.22 7.67 -8.80
N VAL A 32 12.04 8.43 -8.10
CA VAL A 32 11.66 9.75 -7.54
C VAL A 32 11.98 10.91 -8.49
N TYR A 33 11.25 10.97 -9.60
CA TYR A 33 11.39 12.04 -10.60
C TYR A 33 10.12 12.88 -10.78
N ASN A 34 9.01 12.50 -10.11
CA ASN A 34 7.73 13.19 -10.19
C ASN A 34 6.86 12.89 -8.97
N TYR A 35 5.78 13.63 -8.79
CA TYR A 35 4.78 13.39 -7.77
C TYR A 35 4.13 12.01 -7.91
N ALA A 36 3.69 11.42 -6.78
CA ALA A 36 2.95 10.18 -6.77
C ALA A 36 1.54 10.38 -7.36
N HIS A 37 1.16 9.53 -8.29
CA HIS A 37 -0.22 9.43 -8.76
C HIS A 37 -0.99 8.37 -7.97
N ILE A 38 -2.31 8.34 -8.12
CA ILE A 38 -3.18 7.43 -7.34
C ILE A 38 -2.82 5.94 -7.54
N GLY A 39 -2.27 5.56 -8.69
CA GLY A 39 -1.73 4.22 -8.91
C GLY A 39 -0.55 3.87 -8.01
N ASN A 40 0.28 4.87 -7.65
CA ASN A 40 1.35 4.68 -6.65
C ASN A 40 0.81 4.63 -5.22
N ALA A 41 -0.31 5.31 -4.95
CA ALA A 41 -0.95 5.29 -3.63
C ALA A 41 -1.61 3.94 -3.33
N ARG A 42 -2.05 3.19 -4.34
CA ARG A 42 -2.70 1.88 -4.14
C ARG A 42 -1.80 0.89 -3.40
N PRO A 43 -0.57 0.58 -3.85
CA PRO A 43 0.33 -0.28 -3.10
C PRO A 43 0.67 0.28 -1.70
N MET A 44 0.78 1.61 -1.51
CA MET A 44 0.99 2.18 -0.18
C MET A 44 -0.12 1.74 0.80
N ILE A 45 -1.39 1.78 0.37
CA ILE A 45 -2.55 1.40 1.19
C ILE A 45 -2.64 -0.12 1.34
N VAL A 46 -2.46 -0.88 0.27
CA VAL A 46 -2.60 -2.36 0.28
C VAL A 46 -1.58 -2.99 1.23
N PHE A 47 -0.31 -2.60 1.13
CA PHE A 47 0.73 -3.17 1.98
C PHE A 47 0.71 -2.61 3.41
N ASP A 48 0.17 -1.41 3.63
CA ASP A 48 -0.14 -0.91 4.97
C ASP A 48 -1.24 -1.75 5.64
N VAL A 49 -2.29 -2.11 4.90
CA VAL A 49 -3.35 -3.01 5.38
C VAL A 49 -2.79 -4.40 5.69
N LEU A 50 -1.91 -4.93 4.83
CA LEU A 50 -1.26 -6.22 5.06
C LEU A 50 -0.39 -6.19 6.32
N LYS A 51 0.42 -5.14 6.50
CA LYS A 51 1.24 -4.96 7.71
C LYS A 51 0.38 -4.94 8.98
N ARG A 52 -0.68 -4.12 8.99
CA ARG A 52 -1.60 -4.03 10.13
C ARG A 52 -2.33 -5.35 10.41
N LEU A 53 -2.67 -6.11 9.37
CA LEU A 53 -3.25 -7.45 9.53
C LEU A 53 -2.25 -8.41 10.19
N LEU A 54 -1.02 -8.47 9.70
CA LEU A 54 0.04 -9.30 10.26
C LEU A 54 0.28 -8.96 11.74
N GLU A 55 0.35 -7.68 12.07
CA GLU A 55 0.51 -7.23 13.46
C GLU A 55 -0.71 -7.56 14.35
N ALA A 56 -1.93 -7.46 13.80
CA ALA A 56 -3.15 -7.84 14.51
C ALA A 56 -3.22 -9.36 14.79
N GLU A 57 -2.61 -10.17 13.95
CA GLU A 57 -2.45 -11.62 14.13
C GLU A 57 -1.20 -11.99 14.97
N GLY A 58 -0.48 -10.99 15.48
CA GLY A 58 0.59 -11.16 16.48
C GLY A 58 2.00 -11.25 15.93
N TYR A 59 2.21 -10.97 14.65
CA TYR A 59 3.56 -10.89 14.06
C TYR A 59 4.21 -9.52 14.33
N THR A 60 5.52 -9.52 14.45
CA THR A 60 6.34 -8.32 14.30
C THR A 60 6.75 -8.22 12.84
N VAL A 61 6.59 -7.06 12.20
CA VAL A 61 6.89 -6.88 10.78
C VAL A 61 8.04 -5.90 10.62
N THR A 62 9.10 -6.31 9.92
CA THR A 62 10.09 -5.38 9.38
C THR A 62 9.69 -5.00 7.96
N TYR A 63 9.26 -3.77 7.78
CA TYR A 63 8.80 -3.25 6.50
C TYR A 63 9.86 -2.36 5.85
N VAL A 64 10.33 -2.76 4.67
CA VAL A 64 11.33 -2.03 3.88
C VAL A 64 10.71 -1.59 2.55
N SER A 65 10.95 -0.35 2.16
CA SER A 65 10.56 0.18 0.85
C SER A 65 11.57 1.22 0.41
N ASN A 66 12.21 0.99 -0.73
CA ASN A 66 13.29 1.84 -1.24
C ASN A 66 12.81 3.13 -1.91
N PHE A 67 13.78 3.99 -2.19
CA PHE A 67 13.66 5.03 -3.21
C PHE A 67 14.73 4.83 -4.28
N THR A 68 14.30 4.76 -5.55
CA THR A 68 15.21 4.80 -6.69
C THR A 68 15.51 6.27 -6.98
N ASP A 69 16.65 6.72 -6.49
CA ASP A 69 17.11 8.12 -6.53
C ASP A 69 18.17 8.38 -7.63
N VAL A 70 18.39 7.39 -8.49
CA VAL A 70 19.19 7.52 -9.73
C VAL A 70 18.46 6.80 -10.87
N ASP A 71 18.18 7.54 -11.96
CA ASP A 71 17.50 7.03 -13.15
C ASP A 71 17.61 8.09 -14.27
N ASP A 72 17.49 7.67 -15.53
CA ASP A 72 17.49 8.60 -16.68
C ASP A 72 16.42 9.70 -16.55
N LYS A 73 15.27 9.38 -15.97
CA LYS A 73 14.18 10.35 -15.77
C LYS A 73 14.54 11.43 -14.76
N ILE A 74 15.31 11.09 -13.71
CA ILE A 74 15.82 12.06 -12.72
C ILE A 74 16.85 12.95 -13.37
N ILE A 75 17.79 12.37 -14.14
CA ILE A 75 18.85 13.10 -14.86
C ILE A 75 18.25 14.10 -15.86
N ASN A 76 17.30 13.64 -16.67
CA ASN A 76 16.64 14.50 -17.65
C ASN A 76 15.86 15.63 -16.95
N LYS A 77 15.15 15.31 -15.86
CA LYS A 77 14.40 16.30 -15.07
C LYS A 77 15.30 17.35 -14.44
N ALA A 78 16.43 16.94 -13.89
CA ALA A 78 17.43 17.86 -13.33
C ALA A 78 18.00 18.79 -14.40
N ALA A 79 18.31 18.26 -15.58
CA ALA A 79 18.79 19.05 -16.71
C ALA A 79 17.74 20.04 -17.22
N GLU A 80 16.47 19.65 -17.33
CA GLU A 80 15.35 20.53 -17.71
C GLU A 80 15.14 21.67 -16.72
N GLU A 81 15.29 21.40 -15.42
CA GLU A 81 15.07 22.39 -14.36
C GLU A 81 16.32 23.20 -14.01
N GLY A 82 17.49 22.81 -14.52
CA GLY A 82 18.76 23.47 -14.19
C GLY A 82 19.19 23.31 -12.75
N THR A 83 18.88 22.14 -12.15
CA THR A 83 19.18 21.77 -10.76
C THR A 83 19.96 20.46 -10.71
N SER A 84 20.36 20.02 -9.52
CA SER A 84 21.04 18.74 -9.34
C SER A 84 20.05 17.57 -9.27
N GLU A 85 20.51 16.37 -9.65
CA GLU A 85 19.74 15.13 -9.55
C GLU A 85 19.36 14.82 -8.09
N ALA A 86 20.27 15.10 -7.14
CA ALA A 86 20.03 14.93 -5.72
C ALA A 86 18.90 15.83 -5.21
N GLU A 87 18.82 17.08 -5.68
CA GLU A 87 17.73 18.01 -5.30
C GLU A 87 16.40 17.56 -5.89
N VAL A 88 16.38 17.07 -7.14
CA VAL A 88 15.18 16.50 -7.76
C VAL A 88 14.71 15.28 -6.96
N ALA A 89 15.61 14.34 -6.70
CA ALA A 89 15.29 13.12 -5.97
C ALA A 89 14.76 13.46 -4.56
N GLN A 90 15.43 14.31 -3.80
CA GLN A 90 15.01 14.67 -2.44
C GLN A 90 13.63 15.33 -2.42
N ARG A 91 13.34 16.24 -3.35
CA ARG A 91 12.03 16.89 -3.47
C ARG A 91 10.90 15.88 -3.63
N TYR A 92 11.08 14.90 -4.50
CA TYR A 92 10.02 13.91 -4.75
C TYR A 92 9.98 12.80 -3.70
N ILE A 93 11.09 12.51 -3.01
CA ILE A 93 11.08 11.69 -1.78
C ILE A 93 10.20 12.36 -0.73
N ASP A 94 10.42 13.66 -0.46
CA ASP A 94 9.64 14.40 0.54
C ASP A 94 8.15 14.44 0.18
N ALA A 95 7.83 14.67 -1.09
CA ALA A 95 6.46 14.65 -1.60
C ALA A 95 5.83 13.25 -1.44
N TYR A 96 6.55 12.18 -1.73
CA TYR A 96 6.07 10.81 -1.57
C TYR A 96 5.81 10.45 -0.11
N GLN A 97 6.73 10.84 0.79
CA GLN A 97 6.55 10.66 2.23
C GLN A 97 5.36 11.48 2.76
N GLN A 98 5.11 12.68 2.21
CA GLN A 98 3.93 13.47 2.54
C GLN A 98 2.64 12.74 2.16
N VAL A 99 2.57 12.14 0.97
CA VAL A 99 1.43 11.33 0.54
C VAL A 99 1.19 10.15 1.49
N ARG A 100 2.25 9.43 1.88
CA ARG A 100 2.15 8.34 2.88
C ARG A 100 1.51 8.81 4.18
N ARG A 101 1.97 9.95 4.73
CA ARG A 101 1.39 10.53 5.96
C ARG A 101 -0.06 10.95 5.76
N SER A 102 -0.35 11.60 4.63
CA SER A 102 -1.71 12.05 4.29
C SER A 102 -2.69 10.89 4.12
N LEU A 103 -2.19 9.73 3.71
CA LEU A 103 -2.96 8.48 3.62
C LEU A 103 -3.06 7.71 4.93
N ASN A 104 -2.49 8.21 6.02
CA ASN A 104 -2.44 7.50 7.31
C ASN A 104 -1.80 6.10 7.18
N THR A 105 -0.80 5.94 6.32
CA THR A 105 -0.03 4.70 6.23
C THR A 105 1.07 4.70 7.28
N GLU A 106 1.37 3.53 7.82
CA GLU A 106 2.58 3.33 8.60
C GLU A 106 3.79 3.47 7.68
N LEU A 107 4.78 4.22 8.14
CA LEU A 107 5.99 4.41 7.35
C LEU A 107 6.82 3.11 7.36
N PRO A 108 7.55 2.82 6.27
CA PRO A 108 8.54 1.74 6.31
C PRO A 108 9.55 1.97 7.43
N ASP A 109 10.00 0.88 8.04
CA ASP A 109 11.03 0.90 9.08
C ASP A 109 12.38 1.32 8.48
N ILE A 110 12.64 0.90 7.23
CA ILE A 110 13.86 1.20 6.49
C ILE A 110 13.48 1.68 5.08
N THR A 111 14.09 2.79 4.65
CA THR A 111 13.89 3.38 3.31
C THR A 111 15.24 3.54 2.61
N PRO A 112 15.85 2.45 2.12
CA PRO A 112 17.17 2.52 1.48
C PRO A 112 17.10 3.27 0.16
N ARG A 113 18.21 3.93 -0.20
CA ARG A 113 18.39 4.61 -1.49
C ARG A 113 19.39 3.87 -2.35
N VAL A 114 19.20 3.91 -3.65
CA VAL A 114 20.12 3.25 -4.60
C VAL A 114 21.51 3.86 -4.49
N THR A 115 21.62 5.19 -4.41
CA THR A 115 22.91 5.91 -4.31
C THR A 115 23.72 5.53 -3.06
N GLU A 116 23.06 5.09 -1.99
CA GLU A 116 23.68 4.65 -0.73
C GLU A 116 24.16 3.19 -0.76
N ASN A 117 23.75 2.42 -1.79
CA ASN A 117 24.03 0.99 -1.92
C ASN A 117 24.94 0.65 -3.11
N MET A 118 25.60 1.62 -3.71
CA MET A 118 26.32 1.46 -4.97
C MET A 118 27.47 0.45 -4.90
N ASP A 119 28.24 0.45 -3.83
CA ASP A 119 29.35 -0.51 -3.66
C ASP A 119 28.82 -1.97 -3.63
N GLY A 120 27.70 -2.19 -2.95
CA GLY A 120 27.04 -3.50 -2.91
C GLY A 120 26.48 -3.91 -4.28
N ILE A 121 25.91 -2.96 -5.02
CA ILE A 121 25.40 -3.20 -6.38
C ILE A 121 26.54 -3.59 -7.33
N ILE A 122 27.65 -2.87 -7.32
CA ILE A 122 28.82 -3.19 -8.15
C ILE A 122 29.38 -4.58 -7.79
N ALA A 123 29.50 -4.88 -6.49
CA ALA A 123 29.98 -6.17 -6.04
C ALA A 123 29.05 -7.33 -6.44
N PHE A 124 27.73 -7.13 -6.37
CA PHE A 124 26.75 -8.12 -6.78
C PHE A 124 26.79 -8.39 -8.28
N ILE A 125 26.90 -7.35 -9.11
CA ILE A 125 27.06 -7.48 -10.56
C ILE A 125 28.36 -8.21 -10.91
N ASP A 126 29.47 -7.88 -10.24
CA ASP A 126 30.75 -8.53 -10.44
C ASP A 126 30.69 -10.03 -10.11
N ALA A 127 29.95 -10.39 -9.05
CA ALA A 127 29.69 -11.78 -8.71
C ALA A 127 28.91 -12.53 -9.83
N LEU A 128 27.87 -11.89 -10.39
CA LEU A 128 27.10 -12.43 -11.52
C LEU A 128 27.97 -12.64 -12.76
N VAL A 129 28.89 -11.71 -13.07
CA VAL A 129 29.85 -11.83 -14.19
C VAL A 129 30.80 -12.99 -13.93
N LYS A 130 31.37 -13.08 -12.73
CA LYS A 130 32.29 -14.18 -12.35
C LYS A 130 31.64 -15.55 -12.35
N ASN A 131 30.36 -15.61 -11.99
CA ASN A 131 29.58 -16.85 -11.99
C ASN A 131 29.08 -17.27 -13.40
N GLY A 132 29.25 -16.40 -14.41
CA GLY A 132 28.87 -16.67 -15.79
C GLY A 132 27.40 -16.37 -16.13
N ASN A 133 26.64 -15.78 -15.20
CA ASN A 133 25.24 -15.36 -15.42
C ASN A 133 25.13 -13.99 -16.07
N ALA A 134 26.20 -13.23 -16.13
CA ALA A 134 26.26 -11.95 -16.79
C ALA A 134 27.51 -11.85 -17.69
N TYR A 135 27.47 -10.95 -18.65
CA TYR A 135 28.57 -10.72 -19.58
C TYR A 135 28.77 -9.23 -19.85
N VAL A 136 30.03 -8.90 -20.14
CA VAL A 136 30.45 -7.52 -20.47
C VAL A 136 30.50 -7.38 -22.00
N THR A 137 29.87 -6.31 -22.52
CA THR A 137 29.92 -5.99 -23.94
C THR A 137 31.24 -5.28 -24.30
N LYS A 138 31.54 -5.12 -25.58
CA LYS A 138 32.69 -4.34 -26.03
C LYS A 138 32.64 -2.87 -25.59
N GLY A 139 31.44 -2.32 -25.45
CA GLY A 139 31.21 -0.96 -24.99
C GLY A 139 31.35 -0.78 -23.47
N GLY A 140 31.47 -1.88 -22.70
CA GLY A 140 31.55 -1.86 -21.24
C GLY A 140 30.20 -2.02 -20.52
N ASP A 141 29.07 -2.06 -21.22
CA ASP A 141 27.78 -2.39 -20.62
C ASP A 141 27.79 -3.85 -20.13
N VAL A 142 27.10 -4.11 -19.02
CA VAL A 142 26.95 -5.45 -18.45
C VAL A 142 25.51 -5.87 -18.55
N TYR A 143 25.28 -7.05 -19.13
CA TYR A 143 23.94 -7.63 -19.27
C TYR A 143 23.83 -8.96 -18.51
N PHE A 144 22.68 -9.18 -17.91
CA PHE A 144 22.30 -10.49 -17.36
C PHE A 144 21.85 -11.41 -18.49
N SER A 145 22.30 -12.65 -18.48
CA SER A 145 21.89 -13.66 -19.43
C SER A 145 20.67 -14.43 -18.90
N VAL A 146 19.47 -14.14 -19.41
CA VAL A 146 18.25 -14.79 -18.95
C VAL A 146 18.25 -16.29 -19.18
N GLU A 147 18.93 -16.78 -20.19
CA GLU A 147 19.07 -18.21 -20.50
C GLU A 147 19.96 -18.96 -19.47
N SER A 148 20.72 -18.23 -18.64
CA SER A 148 21.55 -18.84 -17.60
C SER A 148 20.75 -19.32 -16.38
N VAL A 149 19.45 -18.95 -16.28
CA VAL A 149 18.55 -19.34 -15.20
C VAL A 149 17.35 -20.09 -15.78
N PRO A 150 17.29 -21.43 -15.65
CA PRO A 150 16.23 -22.24 -16.25
C PRO A 150 14.82 -21.94 -15.76
N THR A 151 14.70 -21.36 -14.57
CA THR A 151 13.44 -20.98 -13.91
C THR A 151 12.95 -19.59 -14.32
N TYR A 152 13.66 -18.87 -15.21
CA TYR A 152 13.20 -17.57 -15.70
C TYR A 152 11.80 -17.65 -16.29
N GLY A 153 10.89 -16.82 -15.79
CA GLY A 153 9.46 -16.85 -16.14
C GLY A 153 8.55 -17.39 -15.05
N GLU A 154 9.09 -17.84 -13.90
CA GLU A 154 8.28 -18.39 -12.80
C GLU A 154 7.37 -17.36 -12.11
N ILE A 155 7.79 -16.08 -12.03
CA ILE A 155 6.97 -15.02 -11.43
C ILE A 155 5.91 -14.53 -12.43
N SER A 156 6.34 -14.28 -13.67
CA SER A 156 5.48 -13.73 -14.73
C SER A 156 4.57 -14.77 -15.37
N HIS A 157 4.93 -16.06 -15.31
CA HIS A 157 4.33 -17.17 -16.06
C HIS A 157 4.43 -16.99 -17.57
N GLN A 158 5.50 -16.30 -18.00
CA GLN A 158 5.82 -16.10 -19.42
C GLN A 158 7.03 -16.95 -19.79
N LYS A 159 6.91 -17.68 -20.88
CA LYS A 159 8.05 -18.43 -21.43
C LYS A 159 8.83 -17.53 -22.37
N LEU A 160 10.16 -17.67 -22.36
CA LEU A 160 11.05 -16.87 -23.21
C LEU A 160 10.71 -16.97 -24.70
N ASP A 161 10.29 -18.14 -25.17
CA ASP A 161 9.89 -18.39 -26.54
C ASP A 161 8.54 -17.75 -26.94
N GLN A 162 7.74 -17.32 -25.96
CA GLN A 162 6.43 -16.68 -26.14
C GLN A 162 6.47 -15.15 -25.95
N LEU A 163 7.60 -14.63 -25.46
CA LEU A 163 7.80 -13.19 -25.33
C LEU A 163 8.08 -12.62 -26.72
N GLU A 164 7.28 -11.66 -27.18
CA GLU A 164 7.62 -10.87 -28.35
C GLU A 164 8.74 -9.89 -27.99
N ALA A 165 9.83 -9.89 -28.77
CA ALA A 165 10.92 -8.95 -28.58
C ALA A 165 10.38 -7.52 -28.74
N GLY A 166 10.49 -6.71 -27.68
CA GLY A 166 9.98 -5.33 -27.67
C GLY A 166 8.62 -5.12 -26.99
N ALA A 167 7.96 -6.18 -26.47
CA ALA A 167 6.69 -6.05 -25.74
C ALA A 167 6.83 -5.31 -24.38
N SER A 168 8.06 -5.14 -23.88
CA SER A 168 8.36 -4.26 -22.75
C SER A 168 8.65 -2.85 -23.30
N GLU A 169 7.87 -1.85 -22.92
CA GLU A 169 8.11 -0.42 -23.24
C GLU A 169 9.47 0.13 -22.74
N ARG A 170 10.30 -0.73 -22.14
CA ARG A 170 11.61 -0.45 -21.56
C ARG A 170 12.74 -1.28 -22.17
N VAL A 171 12.56 -1.81 -23.37
CA VAL A 171 13.69 -2.42 -24.11
C VAL A 171 14.60 -1.30 -24.57
N ASP A 172 15.84 -1.30 -24.07
CA ASP A 172 16.85 -0.34 -24.48
C ASP A 172 17.07 -0.37 -26.01
N GLU A 173 16.89 0.76 -26.66
CA GLU A 173 17.13 0.93 -28.11
C GLU A 173 18.60 0.65 -28.52
N THR A 174 19.50 0.56 -27.54
CA THR A 174 20.93 0.25 -27.74
C THR A 174 21.25 -1.23 -27.92
N GLY A 175 20.27 -2.10 -28.15
CA GLY A 175 20.35 -3.56 -28.16
C GLY A 175 21.30 -4.25 -29.14
N ALA A 176 22.23 -3.54 -29.77
CA ALA A 176 23.14 -4.10 -30.77
C ALA A 176 24.16 -5.16 -30.26
N GLU A 177 24.35 -5.26 -28.93
CA GLU A 177 25.34 -6.17 -28.32
C GLU A 177 24.73 -7.23 -27.38
N LYS A 178 23.41 -7.33 -27.27
CA LYS A 178 22.74 -8.36 -26.48
C LYS A 178 22.87 -9.74 -27.14
N LYS A 179 23.15 -10.76 -26.35
CA LYS A 179 23.16 -12.16 -26.82
C LYS A 179 21.75 -12.70 -27.03
N ASN A 180 20.83 -12.33 -26.14
CA ASN A 180 19.40 -12.62 -26.23
C ASN A 180 18.60 -11.31 -26.10
N PRO A 181 17.53 -11.09 -26.87
CA PRO A 181 16.72 -9.87 -26.79
C PRO A 181 16.16 -9.57 -25.38
N TYR A 182 15.98 -10.59 -24.56
CA TYR A 182 15.43 -10.47 -23.19
C TYR A 182 16.50 -10.24 -22.12
N ASP A 183 17.80 -10.33 -22.49
CA ASP A 183 18.88 -9.96 -21.58
C ASP A 183 18.68 -8.51 -21.13
N PHE A 184 18.86 -8.24 -19.84
CA PHE A 184 18.62 -6.91 -19.28
C PHE A 184 19.91 -6.31 -18.71
N ALA A 185 19.99 -4.99 -18.76
CA ALA A 185 21.16 -4.27 -18.31
C ALA A 185 21.32 -4.36 -16.78
N LEU A 186 22.52 -4.70 -16.34
CA LEU A 186 22.97 -4.63 -14.95
C LEU A 186 23.81 -3.39 -14.70
N TRP A 187 24.63 -2.99 -15.69
CA TRP A 187 25.44 -1.79 -15.67
C TRP A 187 25.40 -1.12 -17.03
N LYS A 188 25.18 0.19 -17.05
CA LYS A 188 25.15 1.01 -18.26
C LYS A 188 26.29 2.01 -18.22
N MET A 189 27.15 1.96 -19.21
CA MET A 189 28.16 2.99 -19.44
C MET A 189 27.51 4.32 -19.81
N THR A 190 27.93 5.38 -19.20
CA THR A 190 27.38 6.71 -19.49
C THR A 190 28.36 7.84 -19.20
N ASP A 191 28.30 8.88 -20.02
CA ASP A 191 29.00 10.14 -19.81
C ASP A 191 28.06 11.21 -19.21
N LYS A 192 26.74 10.94 -19.16
CA LYS A 192 25.71 11.90 -18.70
C LYS A 192 25.30 11.62 -17.26
N GLY A 193 25.07 12.70 -16.51
CA GLY A 193 24.55 12.66 -15.16
C GLY A 193 25.49 12.04 -14.14
N ILE A 194 24.93 11.70 -12.99
CA ILE A 194 25.66 11.01 -11.92
C ILE A 194 26.11 9.61 -12.36
N LYS A 195 27.33 9.25 -12.02
CA LYS A 195 27.95 7.98 -12.40
C LYS A 195 29.02 7.57 -11.40
N TRP A 196 29.31 6.31 -11.38
CA TRP A 196 30.28 5.67 -10.46
C TRP A 196 31.35 4.93 -11.25
N ASP A 197 32.52 4.81 -10.64
CA ASP A 197 33.59 3.94 -11.16
C ASP A 197 33.23 2.47 -10.90
N SER A 198 33.46 1.62 -11.88
CA SER A 198 33.25 0.17 -11.78
C SER A 198 34.36 -0.60 -12.50
N PRO A 199 34.50 -1.92 -12.30
CA PRO A 199 35.44 -2.74 -13.05
C PRO A 199 35.29 -2.68 -14.58
N TRP A 200 34.10 -2.29 -15.06
CA TRP A 200 33.75 -2.23 -16.48
C TRP A 200 33.88 -0.83 -17.07
N GLY A 201 34.01 0.19 -16.19
CA GLY A 201 34.11 1.59 -16.54
C GLY A 201 33.10 2.46 -15.79
N LYS A 202 33.06 3.78 -16.15
CA LYS A 202 32.16 4.75 -15.51
C LYS A 202 30.73 4.59 -16.03
N GLY A 203 29.80 4.40 -15.10
CA GLY A 203 28.41 4.17 -15.47
C GLY A 203 27.47 4.19 -14.26
N ARG A 204 26.34 3.55 -14.39
CA ARG A 204 25.29 3.42 -13.37
C ARG A 204 24.56 2.06 -13.48
N PRO A 205 23.89 1.64 -12.40
CA PRO A 205 23.22 0.36 -12.37
C PRO A 205 22.02 0.32 -13.30
N GLY A 206 21.71 -0.90 -13.77
CA GLY A 206 20.40 -1.21 -14.32
C GLY A 206 19.35 -1.31 -13.20
N TRP A 207 18.15 -0.90 -13.49
CA TRP A 207 17.04 -0.79 -12.51
C TRP A 207 16.71 -2.08 -11.75
N HIS A 208 16.96 -3.24 -12.35
CA HIS A 208 16.52 -4.54 -11.78
C HIS A 208 17.44 -5.09 -10.69
N THR A 209 18.65 -4.58 -10.55
CA THR A 209 19.65 -5.05 -9.56
C THR A 209 19.52 -4.34 -8.22
N GLU A 210 19.00 -3.14 -8.25
CA GLU A 210 18.94 -2.23 -7.10
C GLU A 210 18.18 -2.86 -5.92
N CYS A 211 16.95 -3.34 -6.16
CA CYS A 211 16.11 -3.91 -5.12
C CYS A 211 16.69 -5.20 -4.54
N VAL A 212 17.26 -6.08 -5.39
CA VAL A 212 17.90 -7.32 -4.91
C VAL A 212 18.99 -7.03 -3.90
N VAL A 213 19.87 -6.07 -4.20
CA VAL A 213 20.96 -5.69 -3.30
C VAL A 213 20.46 -5.01 -2.05
N MET A 214 19.47 -4.12 -2.16
CA MET A 214 18.89 -3.46 -0.99
C MET A 214 18.15 -4.45 -0.07
N ILE A 215 17.52 -5.48 -0.64
CA ILE A 215 16.91 -6.58 0.15
C ILE A 215 18.02 -7.34 0.88
N ASN A 216 19.04 -7.81 0.15
CA ASN A 216 20.13 -8.59 0.73
C ASN A 216 20.85 -7.83 1.86
N ASN A 217 21.05 -6.51 1.69
CA ASN A 217 21.73 -5.68 2.69
C ASN A 217 20.90 -5.42 3.95
N ASN A 218 19.56 -5.38 3.85
CA ASN A 218 18.70 -4.97 4.94
C ASN A 218 17.92 -6.12 5.59
N LEU A 219 17.60 -7.17 4.84
CA LEU A 219 16.73 -8.26 5.27
C LEU A 219 17.36 -9.66 5.07
N GLY A 220 18.49 -9.74 4.37
CA GLY A 220 19.13 -11.01 4.04
C GLY A 220 18.74 -11.58 2.69
N GLU A 221 19.30 -12.75 2.37
CA GLU A 221 19.21 -13.36 1.03
C GLU A 221 17.83 -13.93 0.69
N LYS A 222 16.95 -14.04 1.66
CA LYS A 222 15.59 -14.53 1.49
C LYS A 222 14.64 -13.90 2.49
N ILE A 223 13.53 -13.39 1.98
CA ILE A 223 12.49 -12.70 2.76
C ILE A 223 11.14 -13.43 2.69
N ASP A 224 10.22 -13.06 3.56
CA ASP A 224 8.88 -13.62 3.57
C ASP A 224 8.04 -13.09 2.41
N ILE A 225 7.87 -11.78 2.32
CA ILE A 225 6.95 -11.14 1.38
C ILE A 225 7.69 -10.11 0.53
N HIS A 226 7.59 -10.27 -0.79
CA HIS A 226 7.97 -9.24 -1.76
C HIS A 226 6.72 -8.71 -2.47
N GLY A 227 6.52 -7.41 -2.46
CA GLY A 227 5.31 -6.78 -2.94
C GLY A 227 5.49 -5.63 -3.91
N GLY A 228 4.42 -5.34 -4.65
CA GLY A 228 4.35 -4.20 -5.57
C GLY A 228 3.09 -4.18 -6.42
N GLY A 229 3.03 -3.26 -7.37
CA GLY A 229 1.99 -3.25 -8.39
C GLY A 229 2.14 -4.38 -9.40
N MET A 230 1.05 -4.77 -10.06
CA MET A 230 1.05 -5.81 -11.08
C MET A 230 1.98 -5.50 -12.27
N ASP A 231 2.24 -4.21 -12.53
CA ASP A 231 3.18 -3.75 -13.56
C ASP A 231 4.64 -4.06 -13.24
N LEU A 232 4.98 -4.30 -11.97
CA LEU A 232 6.31 -4.71 -11.54
C LEU A 232 6.53 -6.22 -11.68
N LYS A 233 5.46 -7.03 -11.78
CA LYS A 233 5.54 -8.48 -11.88
C LYS A 233 6.48 -8.90 -13.03
N PHE A 234 6.37 -8.22 -14.16
CA PHE A 234 7.25 -8.37 -15.31
C PHE A 234 7.56 -6.99 -15.94
N PRO A 235 8.83 -6.68 -16.26
CA PRO A 235 10.00 -7.57 -16.08
C PRO A 235 10.69 -7.47 -14.70
N HIS A 236 10.33 -6.49 -13.84
CA HIS A 236 11.15 -6.09 -12.69
C HIS A 236 11.33 -7.22 -11.65
N HIS A 237 10.25 -7.74 -11.09
CA HIS A 237 10.31 -8.82 -10.08
C HIS A 237 10.82 -10.16 -10.65
N GLU A 238 10.49 -10.45 -11.91
CA GLU A 238 11.08 -11.61 -12.60
C GLU A 238 12.59 -11.50 -12.66
N ASN A 239 13.11 -10.33 -13.05
CA ASN A 239 14.53 -10.07 -13.16
C ASN A 239 15.24 -10.05 -11.80
N GLU A 240 14.56 -9.63 -10.74
CA GLU A 240 15.07 -9.72 -9.37
C GLU A 240 15.22 -11.19 -8.93
N CYS A 241 14.16 -11.99 -9.11
CA CYS A 241 14.17 -13.42 -8.79
C CYS A 241 15.31 -14.14 -9.53
N ALA A 242 15.44 -13.91 -10.83
CA ALA A 242 16.47 -14.55 -11.64
C ALA A 242 17.90 -14.20 -11.16
N GLN A 243 18.17 -12.95 -10.80
CA GLN A 243 19.47 -12.55 -10.28
C GLN A 243 19.80 -13.20 -8.95
N GLN A 244 18.83 -13.26 -8.04
CA GLN A 244 19.01 -13.90 -6.75
C GLN A 244 19.22 -15.41 -6.89
N GLU A 245 18.46 -16.05 -7.77
CA GLU A 245 18.59 -17.49 -8.03
C GLU A 245 19.94 -17.86 -8.63
N ALA A 246 20.47 -17.00 -9.50
CA ALA A 246 21.79 -17.19 -10.11
C ALA A 246 22.94 -17.28 -9.10
N LEU A 247 22.86 -16.55 -7.98
CA LEU A 247 23.92 -16.50 -6.97
C LEU A 247 23.61 -17.31 -5.71
N HIS A 248 22.34 -17.32 -5.28
CA HIS A 248 21.95 -17.86 -3.98
C HIS A 248 21.00 -19.07 -4.07
N TYR A 249 20.66 -19.51 -5.28
CA TYR A 249 19.81 -20.68 -5.54
C TYR A 249 18.42 -20.60 -4.87
N ASN A 250 17.90 -19.39 -4.73
CA ASN A 250 16.56 -19.14 -4.21
C ASN A 250 15.92 -17.91 -4.91
N CYS A 251 14.59 -17.91 -5.02
CA CYS A 251 13.84 -16.82 -5.63
C CYS A 251 13.49 -15.75 -4.61
N LEU A 252 14.47 -15.11 -3.99
CA LEU A 252 14.41 -13.91 -3.14
C LEU A 252 13.31 -13.89 -2.07
N ALA A 253 12.04 -14.22 -2.40
CA ALA A 253 10.90 -14.18 -1.48
C ALA A 253 10.10 -15.49 -1.51
N ASN A 254 9.48 -15.83 -0.35
CA ASN A 254 8.54 -16.95 -0.26
C ASN A 254 7.21 -16.59 -0.92
N TYR A 255 6.70 -15.36 -0.67
CA TYR A 255 5.39 -14.89 -1.17
C TYR A 255 5.57 -13.64 -2.02
N TRP A 256 5.13 -13.73 -3.28
CA TRP A 256 5.11 -12.62 -4.23
C TRP A 256 3.69 -12.07 -4.33
N VAL A 257 3.47 -10.89 -3.77
CA VAL A 257 2.14 -10.26 -3.64
C VAL A 257 2.02 -9.04 -4.55
N HIS A 258 1.03 -9.05 -5.46
CA HIS A 258 0.84 -7.96 -6.42
C HIS A 258 -0.58 -7.39 -6.35
N ASN A 259 -0.69 -6.08 -6.21
CA ASN A 259 -1.97 -5.41 -6.36
C ASN A 259 -2.25 -5.05 -7.83
N ALA A 260 -3.52 -5.15 -8.22
CA ALA A 260 -3.95 -4.78 -9.56
C ALA A 260 -3.90 -3.25 -9.81
N MET A 261 -4.07 -2.86 -11.06
CA MET A 261 -3.95 -1.48 -11.54
C MET A 261 -5.14 -0.60 -11.13
N VAL A 262 -4.95 0.71 -11.27
CA VAL A 262 -6.01 1.72 -11.10
C VAL A 262 -6.40 2.26 -12.46
N ASN A 263 -7.70 2.25 -12.73
CA ASN A 263 -8.32 2.85 -13.90
C ASN A 263 -9.02 4.16 -13.52
N ILE A 264 -9.10 5.08 -14.46
CA ILE A 264 -9.82 6.35 -14.33
C ILE A 264 -10.96 6.35 -15.34
N ASN A 265 -12.22 6.40 -14.86
CA ASN A 265 -13.41 6.32 -15.71
C ASN A 265 -13.40 5.10 -16.66
N GLY A 266 -12.92 3.96 -16.18
CA GLY A 266 -12.84 2.71 -16.94
C GLY A 266 -11.64 2.60 -17.88
N GLU A 267 -10.79 3.61 -17.98
CA GLU A 267 -9.61 3.61 -18.82
C GLU A 267 -8.31 3.52 -17.99
N LYS A 268 -7.30 2.85 -18.52
CA LYS A 268 -5.98 2.79 -17.90
C LYS A 268 -5.43 4.22 -17.74
N MET A 269 -4.98 4.55 -16.53
CA MET A 269 -4.33 5.83 -16.26
C MET A 269 -3.00 5.94 -17.02
N SER A 270 -2.82 6.99 -17.80
CA SER A 270 -1.56 7.28 -18.49
C SER A 270 -1.33 8.78 -18.64
N LYS A 271 -0.03 9.17 -18.64
CA LYS A 271 0.36 10.58 -18.87
C LYS A 271 -0.02 11.06 -20.27
N SER A 272 0.05 10.17 -21.26
CA SER A 272 -0.28 10.49 -22.66
C SER A 272 -1.75 10.80 -22.87
N LEU A 273 -2.65 10.19 -22.07
CA LEU A 273 -4.09 10.47 -22.08
C LEU A 273 -4.48 11.69 -21.24
N GLY A 274 -3.53 12.27 -20.48
CA GLY A 274 -3.80 13.41 -19.60
C GLY A 274 -4.79 13.14 -18.47
N ASN A 275 -5.08 11.85 -18.16
CA ASN A 275 -6.00 11.42 -17.12
C ASN A 275 -5.30 11.07 -15.80
N THR A 276 -4.09 11.59 -15.56
CA THR A 276 -3.34 11.32 -14.33
C THR A 276 -3.96 12.06 -13.15
N LEU A 277 -4.31 11.31 -12.08
CA LEU A 277 -4.73 11.86 -10.80
C LEU A 277 -3.58 11.81 -9.80
N TRP A 278 -3.17 12.98 -9.30
CA TRP A 278 -2.12 13.06 -8.28
C TRP A 278 -2.65 12.63 -6.93
N ALA A 279 -1.92 11.76 -6.25
CA ALA A 279 -2.37 11.17 -5.00
C ALA A 279 -2.64 12.21 -3.90
N GLN A 280 -1.78 13.24 -3.78
CA GLN A 280 -1.96 14.30 -2.79
C GLN A 280 -3.23 15.11 -3.07
N ASP A 281 -3.55 15.40 -4.33
CA ASP A 281 -4.75 16.16 -4.70
C ASP A 281 -6.02 15.34 -4.39
N VAL A 282 -6.01 14.04 -4.70
CA VAL A 282 -7.11 13.13 -4.33
C VAL A 282 -7.34 13.11 -2.82
N VAL A 283 -6.26 13.03 -2.03
CA VAL A 283 -6.40 13.03 -0.56
C VAL A 283 -6.88 14.39 -0.04
N ASN A 284 -6.43 15.49 -0.64
CA ASN A 284 -6.89 16.84 -0.26
C ASN A 284 -8.38 17.03 -0.55
N GLU A 285 -8.89 16.48 -1.65
CA GLU A 285 -10.28 16.59 -2.08
C GLU A 285 -11.20 15.64 -1.33
N LEU A 286 -10.83 14.36 -1.23
CA LEU A 286 -11.69 13.32 -0.67
C LEU A 286 -11.49 13.12 0.83
N GLY A 287 -10.35 13.49 1.35
CA GLY A 287 -9.89 13.17 2.69
C GLY A 287 -9.33 11.73 2.81
N THR A 288 -8.51 11.53 3.83
CA THR A 288 -7.82 10.25 4.10
C THR A 288 -8.77 9.05 4.16
N ASN A 289 -9.80 9.14 4.98
CA ASN A 289 -10.71 8.02 5.22
C ASN A 289 -11.45 7.57 3.95
N LEU A 290 -11.96 8.52 3.15
CA LEU A 290 -12.68 8.17 1.93
C LEU A 290 -11.75 7.61 0.86
N THR A 291 -10.54 8.15 0.74
CA THR A 291 -9.53 7.61 -0.18
C THR A 291 -9.17 6.17 0.18
N ARG A 292 -8.93 5.90 1.47
CA ARG A 292 -8.65 4.54 1.95
C ARG A 292 -9.84 3.61 1.78
N TRP A 293 -11.06 4.08 2.08
CA TRP A 293 -12.29 3.32 1.86
C TRP A 293 -12.42 2.89 0.41
N LEU A 294 -12.27 3.83 -0.52
CA LEU A 294 -12.37 3.57 -1.95
C LEU A 294 -11.38 2.51 -2.42
N VAL A 295 -10.11 2.61 -1.98
CA VAL A 295 -9.06 1.65 -2.34
C VAL A 295 -9.30 0.28 -1.71
N SER A 296 -9.70 0.21 -0.44
CA SER A 296 -9.86 -1.04 0.29
C SER A 296 -11.23 -1.71 0.11
N SER A 297 -12.23 -1.01 -0.47
CA SER A 297 -13.54 -1.62 -0.77
C SER A 297 -13.50 -2.63 -1.92
N VAL A 298 -12.43 -2.59 -2.73
CA VAL A 298 -12.19 -3.53 -3.81
C VAL A 298 -11.04 -4.45 -3.43
N HIS A 299 -11.19 -5.75 -3.67
CA HIS A 299 -10.12 -6.71 -3.42
C HIS A 299 -8.83 -6.29 -4.14
N TYR A 300 -7.67 -6.37 -3.46
CA TYR A 300 -6.41 -5.83 -3.98
C TYR A 300 -5.98 -6.42 -5.34
N ARG A 301 -6.37 -7.65 -5.66
CA ARG A 301 -6.09 -8.31 -6.95
C ARG A 301 -7.05 -7.93 -8.08
N LYS A 302 -8.10 -7.14 -7.81
CA LYS A 302 -9.02 -6.63 -8.83
C LYS A 302 -8.67 -5.19 -9.17
N GLU A 303 -8.88 -4.82 -10.43
CA GLU A 303 -8.72 -3.43 -10.87
C GLU A 303 -9.65 -2.50 -10.10
N LEU A 304 -9.11 -1.35 -9.72
CA LEU A 304 -9.84 -0.29 -9.04
C LEU A 304 -10.20 0.80 -10.05
N ASN A 305 -11.46 1.14 -10.15
CA ASN A 305 -11.91 2.25 -10.99
C ASN A 305 -12.20 3.50 -10.15
N PHE A 306 -11.52 4.59 -10.44
CA PHE A 306 -11.80 5.92 -9.91
C PHE A 306 -12.77 6.63 -10.84
N SER A 307 -13.98 6.91 -10.36
CA SER A 307 -15.02 7.67 -11.05
C SER A 307 -15.90 8.37 -10.05
N ASP A 308 -16.66 9.37 -10.47
CA ASP A 308 -17.63 10.07 -9.61
C ASP A 308 -18.65 9.10 -8.98
N GLU A 309 -19.06 8.08 -9.72
CA GLU A 309 -19.99 7.05 -9.25
C GLU A 309 -19.39 6.21 -8.13
N THR A 310 -18.15 5.71 -8.31
CA THR A 310 -17.47 4.89 -7.29
C THR A 310 -17.15 5.71 -6.05
N ILE A 311 -16.76 6.97 -6.20
CA ILE A 311 -16.54 7.92 -5.08
C ILE A 311 -17.85 8.17 -4.33
N ALA A 312 -18.95 8.44 -5.03
CA ALA A 312 -20.26 8.68 -4.41
C ALA A 312 -20.76 7.43 -3.66
N THR A 313 -20.53 6.25 -4.22
CA THR A 313 -20.87 4.97 -3.57
C THR A 313 -20.06 4.76 -2.30
N ALA A 314 -18.74 4.89 -2.37
CA ALA A 314 -17.85 4.76 -1.22
C ALA A 314 -18.20 5.76 -0.10
N ARG A 315 -18.54 6.99 -0.45
CA ARG A 315 -18.99 8.02 0.53
C ARG A 315 -20.27 7.60 1.25
N LYS A 316 -21.27 7.09 0.51
CA LYS A 316 -22.53 6.60 1.12
C LYS A 316 -22.29 5.38 2.03
N GLU A 317 -21.42 4.50 1.65
CA GLU A 317 -21.07 3.31 2.44
C GLU A 317 -20.33 3.71 3.72
N MET A 318 -19.34 4.57 3.62
CA MET A 318 -18.61 5.10 4.77
C MET A 318 -19.55 5.82 5.75
N ASP A 319 -20.49 6.64 5.25
CA ASP A 319 -21.49 7.32 6.07
C ASP A 319 -22.39 6.33 6.83
N LYS A 320 -22.78 5.20 6.20
CA LYS A 320 -23.58 4.16 6.87
C LYS A 320 -22.87 3.53 8.06
N VAL A 321 -21.54 3.58 8.09
CA VAL A 321 -20.73 3.07 9.20
C VAL A 321 -20.43 4.19 10.20
N MET A 322 -19.95 5.32 9.75
CA MET A 322 -19.47 6.39 10.63
C MET A 322 -20.60 7.02 11.47
N LYS A 323 -21.79 7.25 10.87
CA LYS A 323 -22.92 7.85 11.58
C LYS A 323 -23.42 7.02 12.77
N PRO A 324 -23.65 5.69 12.66
CA PRO A 324 -24.01 4.88 13.82
C PRO A 324 -22.94 4.80 14.91
N LEU A 325 -21.64 4.77 14.55
CA LEU A 325 -20.56 4.81 15.52
C LEU A 325 -20.58 6.11 16.32
N HIS A 326 -20.73 7.23 15.63
CA HIS A 326 -20.89 8.54 16.23
C HIS A 326 -22.10 8.58 17.17
N GLN A 327 -23.28 8.15 16.69
CA GLN A 327 -24.52 8.14 17.49
C GLN A 327 -24.38 7.26 18.74
N ALA A 328 -23.76 6.08 18.63
CA ALA A 328 -23.53 5.20 19.76
C ALA A 328 -22.63 5.86 20.83
N SER A 329 -21.54 6.50 20.40
CA SER A 329 -20.64 7.23 21.29
C SER A 329 -21.34 8.40 21.99
N VAL A 330 -22.07 9.22 21.24
CA VAL A 330 -22.78 10.40 21.77
C VAL A 330 -23.87 9.99 22.74
N LYS A 331 -24.77 9.06 22.36
CA LYS A 331 -25.88 8.64 23.24
C LYS A 331 -25.38 8.06 24.56
N ARG A 332 -24.31 7.25 24.52
CA ARG A 332 -23.69 6.71 25.73
C ARG A 332 -23.18 7.84 26.64
N GLN A 333 -22.46 8.81 26.06
CA GLN A 333 -21.89 9.94 26.81
C GLN A 333 -22.97 10.86 27.38
N LEU A 334 -24.04 11.15 26.61
CA LEU A 334 -25.19 11.96 27.08
C LEU A 334 -25.94 11.26 28.23
N ALA A 335 -26.01 9.91 28.20
CA ALA A 335 -26.58 9.11 29.27
C ALA A 335 -25.68 9.02 30.51
N GLY A 336 -24.48 9.58 30.48
CA GLY A 336 -23.52 9.54 31.59
C GLY A 336 -22.93 8.14 31.83
N VAL A 337 -23.07 7.22 30.86
CA VAL A 337 -22.58 5.85 30.97
C VAL A 337 -21.09 5.80 30.63
N LYS A 338 -20.31 5.16 31.48
CA LYS A 338 -18.89 4.93 31.24
C LYS A 338 -18.67 4.06 29.99
N GLN A 339 -17.50 4.20 29.39
CA GLN A 339 -17.09 3.36 28.29
C GLN A 339 -16.97 1.90 28.76
N SER A 340 -17.47 0.96 27.97
CA SER A 340 -17.36 -0.47 28.26
C SER A 340 -15.89 -0.92 28.35
N GLU A 341 -15.60 -1.93 29.12
CA GLU A 341 -14.32 -2.64 29.02
C GLU A 341 -14.37 -3.66 27.88
N GLY A 342 -13.24 -3.78 27.15
CA GLY A 342 -13.14 -4.71 26.03
C GLY A 342 -13.98 -4.32 24.81
N TYR A 343 -14.18 -5.28 23.92
CA TYR A 343 -14.91 -5.18 22.66
C TYR A 343 -15.62 -6.51 22.38
N ASP A 344 -16.45 -6.60 21.33
CA ASP A 344 -17.07 -7.86 20.91
C ASP A 344 -16.05 -8.69 20.12
N GLU A 345 -15.44 -9.66 20.78
CA GLU A 345 -14.37 -10.51 20.21
C GLU A 345 -14.88 -11.36 19.04
N ALA A 346 -16.13 -11.82 19.09
CA ALA A 346 -16.70 -12.65 18.02
C ALA A 346 -16.84 -11.86 16.72
N ALA A 347 -17.33 -10.60 16.79
CA ALA A 347 -17.42 -9.73 15.63
C ALA A 347 -16.04 -9.39 15.07
N TYR A 348 -15.07 -9.09 15.94
CA TYR A 348 -13.71 -8.79 15.52
C TYR A 348 -13.02 -10.00 14.88
N ARG A 349 -13.17 -11.20 15.45
CA ARG A 349 -12.60 -12.43 14.87
C ARG A 349 -13.23 -12.75 13.50
N ALA A 350 -14.53 -12.58 13.34
CA ALA A 350 -15.20 -12.77 12.04
C ALA A 350 -14.63 -11.84 10.96
N PHE A 351 -14.26 -10.60 11.32
CA PHE A 351 -13.58 -9.69 10.42
C PHE A 351 -12.17 -10.19 10.07
N LEU A 352 -11.39 -10.60 11.06
CA LEU A 352 -10.05 -11.13 10.84
C LEU A 352 -10.08 -12.41 10.00
N ASP A 353 -11.06 -13.30 10.18
CA ASP A 353 -11.21 -14.51 9.36
C ASP A 353 -11.40 -14.18 7.87
N CYS A 354 -12.11 -13.08 7.57
CA CYS A 354 -12.21 -12.58 6.19
C CYS A 354 -10.86 -12.00 5.69
N MET A 355 -10.17 -11.26 6.55
CA MET A 355 -8.87 -10.67 6.18
C MET A 355 -7.78 -11.74 6.05
N ASP A 356 -7.82 -12.79 6.85
CA ASP A 356 -6.92 -13.93 6.77
C ASP A 356 -7.03 -14.69 5.44
N ASP A 357 -8.16 -14.60 4.75
CA ASP A 357 -8.37 -15.22 3.43
C ASP A 357 -7.98 -14.26 2.32
N ASP A 358 -6.68 -14.11 2.11
CA ASP A 358 -6.08 -13.31 1.03
C ASP A 358 -6.51 -11.83 1.06
N MET A 359 -6.55 -11.25 2.25
CA MET A 359 -7.01 -9.87 2.47
C MET A 359 -8.37 -9.61 1.79
N ASN A 360 -9.37 -10.46 2.03
CA ASN A 360 -10.69 -10.33 1.44
C ASN A 360 -11.46 -9.16 2.06
N THR A 361 -11.02 -7.95 1.74
CA THR A 361 -11.62 -6.72 2.25
C THR A 361 -13.09 -6.56 1.91
N PRO A 362 -13.61 -6.97 0.73
CA PRO A 362 -15.06 -6.92 0.48
C PRO A 362 -15.90 -7.71 1.49
N ASN A 363 -15.46 -8.93 1.84
CA ASN A 363 -16.15 -9.73 2.87
C ASN A 363 -15.94 -9.14 4.28
N ALA A 364 -14.77 -8.59 4.56
CA ALA A 364 -14.49 -7.88 5.80
C ALA A 364 -15.41 -6.67 5.99
N TYR A 365 -15.67 -5.89 4.93
CA TYR A 365 -16.66 -4.81 4.96
C TYR A 365 -18.08 -5.31 5.22
N ALA A 366 -18.47 -6.48 4.70
CA ALA A 366 -19.77 -7.08 5.02
C ALA A 366 -19.92 -7.34 6.53
N VAL A 367 -18.87 -7.84 7.20
CA VAL A 367 -18.86 -8.01 8.66
C VAL A 367 -19.00 -6.66 9.39
N ILE A 368 -18.32 -5.62 8.91
CA ILE A 368 -18.47 -4.26 9.45
C ILE A 368 -19.93 -3.80 9.35
N PHE A 369 -20.56 -3.94 8.18
CA PHE A 369 -21.96 -3.53 7.97
C PHE A 369 -22.94 -4.33 8.84
N ASP A 370 -22.73 -5.64 9.00
CA ASP A 370 -23.57 -6.48 9.87
C ASP A 370 -23.43 -6.09 11.35
N THR A 371 -22.21 -5.76 11.80
CA THR A 371 -21.94 -5.28 13.15
C THR A 371 -22.61 -3.91 13.38
N VAL A 372 -22.49 -3.00 12.43
CA VAL A 372 -23.16 -1.68 12.47
C VAL A 372 -24.69 -1.82 12.48
N LYS A 373 -25.25 -2.80 11.77
CA LYS A 373 -26.69 -3.10 11.82
C LYS A 373 -27.14 -3.48 13.24
N LYS A 374 -26.35 -4.30 13.96
CA LYS A 374 -26.60 -4.64 15.37
C LYS A 374 -26.53 -3.40 16.28
N ILE A 375 -25.54 -2.51 16.07
CA ILE A 375 -25.46 -1.23 16.78
C ILE A 375 -26.73 -0.42 16.57
N ASN A 376 -27.19 -0.25 15.32
CA ASN A 376 -28.40 0.49 14.99
C ASN A 376 -29.65 -0.12 15.64
N GLN A 377 -29.74 -1.45 15.70
CA GLN A 377 -30.84 -2.14 16.38
C GLN A 377 -30.84 -1.86 17.89
N GLY A 378 -29.67 -1.96 18.53
CA GLY A 378 -29.52 -1.66 19.97
C GLY A 378 -29.86 -0.21 20.31
N LEU A 379 -29.47 0.76 19.45
CA LEU A 379 -29.76 2.19 19.64
C LEU A 379 -31.25 2.56 19.50
N ARG A 380 -32.07 1.69 18.91
CA ARG A 380 -33.52 1.90 18.71
C ARG A 380 -34.37 1.31 19.82
N THR A 381 -33.79 0.50 20.71
CA THR A 381 -34.52 -0.07 21.85
C THR A 381 -34.88 1.04 22.84
N ARG A 382 -36.00 0.88 23.57
CA ARG A 382 -36.43 1.83 24.60
C ARG A 382 -35.39 1.92 25.71
N ASP A 383 -34.90 0.76 26.14
CA ASP A 383 -33.86 0.59 27.16
C ASP A 383 -32.60 0.14 26.45
N ILE A 384 -31.70 1.09 26.18
CA ILE A 384 -30.47 0.82 25.44
C ILE A 384 -29.48 0.09 26.36
N ASP A 385 -29.08 -1.11 25.95
CA ASP A 385 -27.93 -1.79 26.53
C ASP A 385 -26.63 -1.15 26.00
N PHE A 386 -26.20 -0.10 26.70
CA PHE A 386 -25.01 0.66 26.32
C PHE A 386 -23.73 -0.17 26.39
N GLU A 387 -23.66 -1.21 27.25
CA GLU A 387 -22.48 -2.05 27.32
C GLU A 387 -22.30 -2.87 26.04
N THR A 388 -23.34 -3.56 25.61
CA THR A 388 -23.31 -4.33 24.34
C THR A 388 -23.09 -3.43 23.13
N VAL A 389 -23.81 -2.30 23.04
CA VAL A 389 -23.66 -1.36 21.92
C VAL A 389 -22.24 -0.78 21.85
N ASP A 390 -21.65 -0.44 22.99
CA ASP A 390 -20.28 0.14 23.03
C ASP A 390 -19.20 -0.90 22.71
N LYS A 391 -19.37 -2.17 23.13
CA LYS A 391 -18.48 -3.27 22.73
C LYS A 391 -18.51 -3.50 21.22
N LEU A 392 -19.69 -3.53 20.60
CA LEU A 392 -19.84 -3.62 19.14
C LEU A 392 -19.19 -2.44 18.43
N ARG A 393 -19.41 -1.20 18.92
CA ARG A 393 -18.77 0.00 18.38
C ARG A 393 -17.25 -0.11 18.39
N LYS A 394 -16.67 -0.52 19.54
CA LYS A 394 -15.22 -0.70 19.67
C LYS A 394 -14.68 -1.78 18.73
N SER A 395 -15.42 -2.86 18.50
CA SER A 395 -15.03 -3.87 17.51
C SER A 395 -14.93 -3.28 16.12
N VAL A 396 -15.93 -2.47 15.70
CA VAL A 396 -15.89 -1.81 14.39
C VAL A 396 -14.70 -0.83 14.32
N GLU A 397 -14.42 -0.08 15.38
CA GLU A 397 -13.26 0.81 15.41
C GLU A 397 -11.94 0.04 15.25
N LYS A 398 -11.78 -1.13 15.91
CA LYS A 398 -10.62 -1.99 15.73
C LYS A 398 -10.50 -2.52 14.29
N MET A 399 -11.61 -2.93 13.67
CA MET A 399 -11.65 -3.36 12.27
C MET A 399 -11.19 -2.24 11.33
N LEU A 400 -11.70 -1.00 11.55
CA LEU A 400 -11.35 0.16 10.74
C LEU A 400 -9.88 0.58 10.90
N ILE A 401 -9.27 0.38 12.09
CA ILE A 401 -7.84 0.62 12.32
C ILE A 401 -6.98 -0.25 11.41
N ILE A 402 -7.34 -1.52 11.20
CA ILE A 402 -6.61 -2.42 10.27
C ILE A 402 -6.70 -1.88 8.83
N LEU A 403 -7.83 -1.32 8.45
CA LEU A 403 -8.00 -0.65 7.15
C LEU A 403 -7.34 0.75 7.11
N GLY A 404 -6.73 1.21 8.22
CA GLY A 404 -6.11 2.53 8.37
C GLY A 404 -7.12 3.68 8.36
N ILE A 405 -8.38 3.40 8.66
CA ILE A 405 -9.49 4.36 8.72
C ILE A 405 -9.68 4.83 10.16
N THR A 406 -9.67 6.13 10.37
CA THR A 406 -9.75 6.72 11.71
C THR A 406 -11.17 7.14 12.04
N VAL A 407 -11.66 6.76 13.23
CA VAL A 407 -12.94 7.21 13.76
C VAL A 407 -12.69 8.34 14.77
N LYS A 408 -13.31 9.50 14.52
CA LYS A 408 -13.30 10.63 15.46
C LYS A 408 -14.60 10.61 16.25
N ASN A 409 -14.49 10.32 17.54
CA ASN A 409 -15.63 10.39 18.44
C ASN A 409 -15.72 11.79 19.08
N PRO A 410 -16.91 12.43 19.11
CA PRO A 410 -17.07 13.69 19.78
C PRO A 410 -16.94 13.51 21.29
N VAL A 411 -16.48 14.56 21.96
CA VAL A 411 -16.45 14.63 23.42
C VAL A 411 -17.69 15.41 23.87
N VAL A 412 -18.54 14.77 24.65
CA VAL A 412 -19.73 15.38 25.23
C VAL A 412 -19.35 16.03 26.56
N THR A 413 -19.55 17.33 26.66
CA THR A 413 -19.26 18.13 27.86
C THR A 413 -20.38 18.04 28.89
N GLU A 414 -20.12 18.52 30.08
CA GLU A 414 -21.17 18.65 31.14
C GLU A 414 -22.28 19.62 30.73
N GLU A 415 -21.95 20.68 30.00
CA GLU A 415 -22.90 21.62 29.42
C GLU A 415 -23.84 20.96 28.42
N ASP A 416 -23.29 20.09 27.56
CA ASP A 416 -24.07 19.31 26.59
C ASP A 416 -25.05 18.36 27.28
N ARG A 417 -24.64 17.72 28.38
CA ARG A 417 -25.53 16.86 29.18
C ARG A 417 -26.68 17.67 29.81
N LYS A 418 -26.39 18.89 30.33
CA LYS A 418 -27.43 19.79 30.87
C LYS A 418 -28.40 20.21 29.79
N LEU A 419 -27.88 20.56 28.59
CA LEU A 419 -28.69 20.90 27.44
C LEU A 419 -29.57 19.73 26.99
N PHE A 420 -29.04 18.53 26.98
CA PHE A 420 -29.77 17.30 26.65
C PHE A 420 -30.87 17.00 27.71
N ALA A 421 -30.57 17.16 28.99
CA ALA A 421 -31.56 17.03 30.05
C ALA A 421 -32.71 18.05 29.91
N ALA A 422 -32.38 19.33 29.68
CA ALA A 422 -33.36 20.37 29.41
C ALA A 422 -34.23 20.07 28.19
N TRP A 423 -33.65 19.52 27.12
CA TRP A 423 -34.42 19.06 25.96
C TRP A 423 -35.43 17.97 26.30
N ASN A 424 -35.03 16.98 27.09
CA ASN A 424 -35.91 15.89 27.51
C ASN A 424 -37.02 16.38 28.46
N GLU A 425 -36.73 17.31 29.38
CA GLU A 425 -37.70 17.94 30.27
C GLU A 425 -38.74 18.76 29.49
N ALA A 426 -38.29 19.59 28.55
CA ALA A 426 -39.19 20.38 27.68
C ALA A 426 -40.11 19.46 26.84
N LYS A 427 -39.58 18.34 26.31
CA LYS A 427 -40.40 17.34 25.60
C LYS A 427 -41.44 16.70 26.51
N ALA A 428 -41.09 16.33 27.73
CA ALA A 428 -42.02 15.77 28.72
C ALA A 428 -43.11 16.75 29.11
N ALA A 429 -42.75 18.03 29.27
CA ALA A 429 -43.66 19.13 29.56
C ALA A 429 -44.50 19.59 28.34
N ARG A 430 -44.23 19.05 27.13
CA ARG A 430 -44.81 19.48 25.86
C ARG A 430 -44.56 20.98 25.53
N ASP A 431 -43.48 21.52 26.04
CA ASP A 431 -42.97 22.83 25.63
C ASP A 431 -42.14 22.67 24.33
N PHE A 432 -42.86 22.72 23.22
CA PHE A 432 -42.27 22.51 21.92
C PHE A 432 -41.26 23.60 21.54
N ALA A 433 -41.46 24.86 21.98
CA ALA A 433 -40.54 25.94 21.66
C ALA A 433 -39.18 25.75 22.36
N ALA A 434 -39.19 25.45 23.66
CA ALA A 434 -37.98 25.16 24.42
C ALA A 434 -37.28 23.85 23.92
N ALA A 435 -38.09 22.84 23.57
CA ALA A 435 -37.58 21.60 23.04
C ALA A 435 -36.87 21.77 21.67
N ASP A 436 -37.46 22.56 20.76
CA ASP A 436 -36.90 22.84 19.44
C ASP A 436 -35.59 23.66 19.54
N GLU A 437 -35.55 24.65 20.45
CA GLU A 437 -34.33 25.43 20.67
C GLU A 437 -33.20 24.60 21.24
N ALA A 438 -33.45 23.79 22.26
CA ALA A 438 -32.43 22.88 22.82
C ALA A 438 -31.96 21.84 21.78
N ARG A 439 -32.89 21.30 20.98
CA ARG A 439 -32.55 20.38 19.88
C ARG A 439 -31.65 21.05 18.86
N ARG A 440 -31.96 22.27 18.43
CA ARG A 440 -31.17 23.04 17.48
C ARG A 440 -29.74 23.20 17.98
N GLN A 441 -29.56 23.61 19.23
CA GLN A 441 -28.23 23.76 19.84
C GLN A 441 -27.45 22.45 19.89
N LEU A 442 -28.10 21.32 20.21
CA LEU A 442 -27.46 20.00 20.18
C LEU A 442 -27.08 19.58 18.76
N MET A 443 -27.92 19.88 17.76
CA MET A 443 -27.60 19.63 16.34
C MET A 443 -26.44 20.50 15.86
N ASP A 444 -26.39 21.77 16.21
CA ASP A 444 -25.30 22.70 15.86
C ASP A 444 -23.95 22.24 16.45
N ARG A 445 -23.99 21.55 17.59
CA ARG A 445 -22.83 20.91 18.23
C ARG A 445 -22.51 19.51 17.67
N GLY A 446 -23.31 19.02 16.72
CA GLY A 446 -23.12 17.67 16.10
C GLY A 446 -23.45 16.51 17.05
N LEU A 447 -24.34 16.70 18.04
CA LEU A 447 -24.67 15.71 19.06
C LEU A 447 -26.04 15.02 18.82
N LEU A 448 -26.78 15.42 17.80
CA LEU A 448 -28.05 14.81 17.37
C LEU A 448 -28.06 14.61 15.85
#